data_317ff0b5a63fecc51d7cb61b67b22ad0
#
_entry.id   317ff0b5a63fecc51d7cb61b67b22ad0
#
_cell.length_a   1.000
_cell.length_b   1.000
_cell.length_c   1.000
_cell.angle_alpha   90.00
_cell.angle_beta   90.00
_cell.angle_gamma   90.00
#
_symmetry.space_group_name_H-M   'P 1'
#
loop_
_entity.id
_entity.type
_entity.pdbx_description
1 polymer ?
#
loop_
_entity_poly.entity_id
_entity_poly.type
_entity_poly.pdbx_seq_one_letter_code
_entity_poly.pdbx_strand_id
1 'polypeptide(L)'
;MSLLPSSLFGIGCKQLNTPKKIAAFLVESQRSNPLLRKNVSASLEISACEGKVCKKKKLRASKKELLHFQRIGKNRRVFFAKGPNAPRCVILRGNRQYVCSQCRKNANENCRSFPSDDSSLLPGTNIDLEDFELLTQGVKSSKCSELKKQPNYFKIDLRRKAKGYDRIVAYYDKKKKVPITMNFYSSKVMRKVYRFFPKYYIRVENQWFSTVLRVRTTQGKEKSYVFETLVHVAKEGKKLRLFTDALRDPHLKGVSADSLFITD
;
A
#
# COMPACT_ATOMS: atom_id res chain seq x y z
N MET A 1 12.09 4.10 -29.67
CA MET A 1 11.48 4.50 -28.35
C MET A 1 10.51 5.63 -28.62
N SER A 2 9.21 5.33 -28.70
CA SER A 2 8.17 6.33 -28.98
C SER A 2 7.75 6.99 -27.66
N LEU A 3 8.13 8.23 -27.47
CA LEU A 3 7.63 9.10 -26.40
C LEU A 3 6.16 9.41 -26.71
N LEU A 4 5.25 8.77 -26.01
CA LEU A 4 3.85 9.17 -26.03
C LEU A 4 3.74 10.59 -25.46
N PRO A 5 3.13 11.54 -26.16
CA PRO A 5 2.95 12.89 -25.67
C PRO A 5 2.09 12.82 -24.40
N SER A 6 2.55 13.48 -23.34
CA SER A 6 1.79 13.69 -22.10
C SER A 6 0.56 14.54 -22.44
N SER A 7 -0.53 13.87 -22.82
CA SER A 7 -1.80 14.56 -23.10
C SER A 7 -2.27 15.28 -21.84
N LEU A 8 -2.51 16.56 -21.95
CA LEU A 8 -3.16 17.45 -20.97
C LEU A 8 -4.58 16.96 -20.58
N PHE A 9 -5.11 16.00 -21.30
CA PHE A 9 -6.43 15.41 -21.07
C PHE A 9 -6.35 14.20 -20.12
N GLY A 10 -7.24 14.15 -19.16
CA GLY A 10 -7.37 13.03 -18.23
C GLY A 10 -7.64 11.71 -18.98
N ILE A 11 -7.18 10.59 -18.42
CA ILE A 11 -7.48 9.26 -18.95
C ILE A 11 -8.94 8.88 -18.65
N GLY A 12 -9.61 8.22 -19.59
CA GLY A 12 -10.98 7.72 -19.42
C GLY A 12 -11.17 6.34 -20.03
N CYS A 13 -12.39 5.80 -19.91
CA CYS A 13 -12.68 4.45 -20.39
C CYS A 13 -12.57 4.27 -21.91
N LYS A 14 -12.67 5.35 -22.68
CA LYS A 14 -12.42 5.31 -24.14
C LYS A 14 -10.97 4.86 -24.44
N GLN A 15 -10.00 5.32 -23.65
CA GLN A 15 -8.59 4.93 -23.76
C GLN A 15 -8.33 3.52 -23.19
N LEU A 16 -9.12 3.08 -22.20
CA LEU A 16 -9.01 1.80 -21.50
C LEU A 16 -10.01 0.76 -22.05
N ASN A 17 -10.12 0.67 -23.37
CA ASN A 17 -11.13 -0.13 -24.06
C ASN A 17 -10.75 -1.62 -24.22
N THR A 18 -9.54 -2.04 -23.83
CA THR A 18 -9.09 -3.42 -23.87
C THR A 18 -8.53 -3.90 -22.54
N PRO A 19 -8.61 -5.21 -22.21
CA PRO A 19 -8.02 -5.77 -21.01
C PRO A 19 -6.52 -5.48 -20.87
N LYS A 20 -5.76 -5.49 -21.97
CA LYS A 20 -4.32 -5.17 -21.97
C LYS A 20 -4.05 -3.73 -21.56
N LYS A 21 -4.83 -2.76 -22.05
CA LYS A 21 -4.70 -1.35 -21.67
C LYS A 21 -5.10 -1.12 -20.22
N ILE A 22 -6.14 -1.80 -19.73
CA ILE A 22 -6.54 -1.75 -18.32
C ILE A 22 -5.42 -2.30 -17.45
N ALA A 23 -4.83 -3.45 -17.79
CA ALA A 23 -3.73 -4.04 -17.03
C ALA A 23 -2.51 -3.11 -16.97
N ALA A 24 -2.10 -2.51 -18.09
CA ALA A 24 -0.98 -1.55 -18.13
C ALA A 24 -1.27 -0.33 -17.25
N PHE A 25 -2.49 0.23 -17.31
CA PHE A 25 -2.91 1.33 -16.46
C PHE A 25 -2.87 0.97 -14.97
N LEU A 26 -3.34 -0.22 -14.59
CA LEU A 26 -3.30 -0.69 -13.20
C LEU A 26 -1.87 -0.77 -12.67
N VAL A 27 -0.95 -1.34 -13.42
CA VAL A 27 0.48 -1.41 -13.06
C VAL A 27 1.06 -0.01 -12.86
N GLU A 28 0.75 0.93 -13.75
CA GLU A 28 1.24 2.31 -13.65
C GLU A 28 0.64 3.03 -12.43
N SER A 29 -0.66 2.90 -12.22
CA SER A 29 -1.35 3.55 -11.11
C SER A 29 -0.93 3.05 -9.73
N GLN A 30 -0.49 1.78 -9.62
CA GLN A 30 0.03 1.21 -8.37
C GLN A 30 1.30 1.93 -7.89
N ARG A 31 2.10 2.48 -8.81
CA ARG A 31 3.32 3.23 -8.46
C ARG A 31 3.02 4.50 -7.65
N SER A 32 1.77 4.96 -7.66
CA SER A 32 1.31 6.09 -6.83
C SER A 32 1.19 5.77 -5.34
N ASN A 33 1.22 4.48 -4.96
CA ASN A 33 1.25 4.08 -3.56
C ASN A 33 2.71 3.87 -3.13
N PRO A 34 3.24 4.67 -2.17
CA PRO A 34 4.62 4.55 -1.75
C PRO A 34 4.95 3.15 -1.20
N LEU A 35 4.00 2.47 -0.54
CA LEU A 35 4.20 1.13 0.01
C LEU A 35 4.42 0.04 -1.05
N LEU A 36 4.01 0.30 -2.31
CA LEU A 36 4.12 -0.67 -3.40
C LEU A 36 5.29 -0.40 -4.33
N ARG A 37 5.94 0.74 -4.19
CA ARG A 37 7.11 1.08 -5.00
C ARG A 37 8.27 0.14 -4.67
N LYS A 38 8.97 -0.37 -5.69
CA LYS A 38 10.06 -1.34 -5.52
C LYS A 38 11.29 -0.78 -4.81
N ASN A 39 11.48 0.53 -4.83
CA ASN A 39 12.60 1.20 -4.18
C ASN A 39 12.06 2.45 -3.48
N VAL A 40 11.87 2.38 -2.17
CA VAL A 40 11.26 3.44 -1.37
C VAL A 40 11.71 3.36 0.08
N SER A 41 11.89 4.52 0.70
CA SER A 41 11.97 4.67 2.15
C SER A 41 10.93 5.70 2.60
N ALA A 42 10.19 5.41 3.66
CA ALA A 42 9.18 6.30 4.21
C ALA A 42 9.06 6.13 5.73
N SER A 43 8.88 7.23 6.44
CA SER A 43 8.41 7.19 7.82
C SER A 43 6.89 7.26 7.83
N LEU A 44 6.26 6.35 8.55
CA LEU A 44 4.81 6.17 8.57
C LEU A 44 4.29 6.26 10.00
N GLU A 45 3.26 7.06 10.20
CA GLU A 45 2.43 7.01 11.41
C GLU A 45 1.25 6.09 11.16
N ILE A 46 1.10 5.07 12.00
CA ILE A 46 0.01 4.09 11.90
C ILE A 46 -0.88 4.18 13.11
N SER A 47 -2.18 4.11 12.87
CA SER A 47 -3.21 3.90 13.89
C SER A 47 -4.10 2.75 13.45
N ALA A 48 -4.27 1.76 14.33
CA ALA A 48 -5.14 0.63 14.05
C ALA A 48 -6.15 0.46 15.18
N CYS A 49 -7.33 -0.04 14.85
CA CYS A 49 -8.36 -0.40 15.81
C CYS A 49 -9.08 -1.67 15.39
N GLU A 50 -9.66 -2.39 16.36
CA GLU A 50 -10.41 -3.62 16.15
C GLU A 50 -11.79 -3.55 16.83
N GLY A 51 -12.80 -4.21 16.25
CA GLY A 51 -14.14 -4.41 16.79
C GLY A 51 -14.89 -3.13 17.14
N LYS A 52 -15.44 -3.10 18.36
CA LYS A 52 -16.27 -1.98 18.84
C LYS A 52 -15.52 -0.65 18.94
N VAL A 53 -14.20 -0.67 19.10
CA VAL A 53 -13.35 0.55 19.16
C VAL A 53 -13.37 1.29 17.85
N CYS A 54 -13.36 0.60 16.70
CA CYS A 54 -13.50 1.21 15.39
C CYS A 54 -14.85 1.90 15.19
N LYS A 55 -15.94 1.36 15.75
CA LYS A 55 -17.29 1.90 15.61
C LYS A 55 -17.44 3.29 16.26
N LYS A 56 -16.71 3.58 17.32
CA LYS A 56 -16.85 4.84 18.10
C LYS A 56 -16.08 6.04 17.52
N LYS A 57 -15.59 5.96 16.27
CA LYS A 57 -14.78 7.01 15.61
C LYS A 57 -13.53 7.45 16.41
N LYS A 58 -13.06 6.64 17.35
CA LYS A 58 -11.93 6.94 18.23
C LYS A 58 -10.57 6.47 17.68
N LEU A 59 -10.41 6.36 16.35
CA LEU A 59 -9.08 6.12 15.74
C LEU A 59 -8.02 7.14 16.21
N ARG A 60 -8.46 8.36 16.58
CA ARG A 60 -7.56 9.37 17.17
C ARG A 60 -7.06 8.99 18.56
N ALA A 61 -7.75 8.10 19.28
CA ALA A 61 -7.38 7.62 20.60
C ALA A 61 -6.65 6.27 20.58
N SER A 62 -6.54 5.61 19.40
CA SER A 62 -5.75 4.39 19.27
C SER A 62 -4.26 4.70 19.45
N LYS A 63 -3.52 3.75 20.03
CA LYS A 63 -2.06 3.86 20.17
C LYS A 63 -1.46 4.09 18.78
N LYS A 64 -0.74 5.22 18.63
CA LYS A 64 -0.03 5.53 17.39
C LYS A 64 1.33 4.87 17.41
N GLU A 65 1.69 4.28 16.30
CA GLU A 65 3.03 3.77 16.05
C GLU A 65 3.71 4.63 14.99
N LEU A 66 4.96 4.98 15.23
CA LEU A 66 5.85 5.53 14.22
C LEU A 66 6.78 4.41 13.77
N LEU A 67 6.78 4.15 12.48
CA LEU A 67 7.68 3.17 11.89
C LEU A 67 8.40 3.74 10.67
N HIS A 68 9.59 3.18 10.40
CA HIS A 68 10.32 3.42 9.17
C HIS A 68 10.17 2.20 8.26
N PHE A 69 9.55 2.42 7.12
CA PHE A 69 9.33 1.41 6.08
C PHE A 69 10.36 1.60 4.98
N GLN A 70 11.03 0.51 4.60
CA GLN A 70 12.00 0.47 3.53
C GLN A 70 11.73 -0.73 2.63
N ARG A 71 11.81 -0.52 1.33
CA ARG A 71 11.68 -1.58 0.34
C ARG A 71 12.73 -1.41 -0.75
N ILE A 72 13.47 -2.47 -1.04
CA ILE A 72 14.40 -2.56 -2.17
C ILE A 72 14.09 -3.86 -2.90
N GLY A 73 13.56 -3.74 -4.11
CA GLY A 73 13.08 -4.88 -4.88
C GLY A 73 11.98 -5.67 -4.17
N LYS A 74 12.25 -6.94 -3.85
CA LYS A 74 11.35 -7.81 -3.08
C LYS A 74 11.56 -7.73 -1.56
N ASN A 75 12.72 -7.25 -1.12
CA ASN A 75 13.07 -7.19 0.29
C ASN A 75 12.43 -5.98 0.96
N ARG A 76 11.96 -6.17 2.20
CA ARG A 76 11.29 -5.15 3.00
C ARG A 76 11.84 -5.13 4.40
N ARG A 77 11.94 -3.95 4.98
CA ARG A 77 12.29 -3.75 6.39
C ARG A 77 11.30 -2.77 7.01
N VAL A 78 10.80 -3.12 8.17
CA VAL A 78 9.93 -2.28 8.99
C VAL A 78 10.57 -2.14 10.35
N PHE A 79 10.97 -0.93 10.70
CA PHE A 79 11.51 -0.61 12.01
C PHE A 79 10.48 0.22 12.80
N PHE A 80 10.03 -0.31 13.94
CA PHE A 80 9.11 0.35 14.84
C PHE A 80 9.90 1.31 15.74
N ALA A 81 9.85 2.59 15.43
CA ALA A 81 10.62 3.62 16.10
C ALA A 81 9.96 4.11 17.40
N LYS A 82 8.63 4.20 17.43
CA LYS A 82 7.83 4.60 18.60
C LYS A 82 6.52 3.82 18.63
N GLY A 83 6.04 3.50 19.81
CA GLY A 83 4.76 2.84 20.04
C GLY A 83 4.91 1.48 20.70
N PRO A 84 3.82 0.69 20.80
CA PRO A 84 3.80 -0.59 21.53
C PRO A 84 4.78 -1.64 21.02
N ASN A 85 5.13 -1.58 19.73
CA ASN A 85 6.06 -2.54 19.10
C ASN A 85 7.52 -2.05 19.03
N ALA A 86 7.82 -0.83 19.47
CA ALA A 86 9.18 -0.32 19.47
C ALA A 86 10.04 -1.02 20.57
N PRO A 87 11.32 -1.30 20.28
CA PRO A 87 12.10 -1.02 19.06
C PRO A 87 12.22 -2.21 18.10
N ARG A 88 11.16 -2.96 17.88
CA ARG A 88 11.15 -4.15 17.02
C ARG A 88 11.50 -3.82 15.57
N CYS A 89 12.05 -4.82 14.90
CA CYS A 89 12.32 -4.81 13.49
C CYS A 89 11.70 -6.05 12.83
N VAL A 90 11.08 -5.86 11.67
CA VAL A 90 10.61 -6.95 10.82
C VAL A 90 11.28 -6.82 9.47
N ILE A 91 11.96 -7.89 9.04
CA ILE A 91 12.64 -7.97 7.77
C ILE A 91 12.00 -9.10 6.97
N LEU A 92 11.62 -8.82 5.73
CA LEU A 92 11.15 -9.83 4.78
C LEU A 92 12.18 -9.95 3.67
N ARG A 93 12.75 -11.15 3.53
CA ARG A 93 13.75 -11.47 2.50
C ARG A 93 13.39 -12.81 1.88
N GLY A 94 13.14 -12.80 0.57
CA GLY A 94 12.67 -14.00 -0.13
C GLY A 94 11.41 -14.56 0.54
N ASN A 95 11.47 -15.84 0.94
CA ASN A 95 10.37 -16.56 1.59
C ASN A 95 10.51 -16.61 3.12
N ARG A 96 11.34 -15.77 3.70
CA ARG A 96 11.56 -15.72 5.15
C ARG A 96 11.22 -14.35 5.74
N GLN A 97 10.62 -14.38 6.91
CA GLN A 97 10.39 -13.23 7.76
C GLN A 97 11.27 -13.35 8.99
N TYR A 98 12.01 -12.30 9.30
CA TYR A 98 12.83 -12.19 10.50
C TYR A 98 12.19 -11.13 11.41
N VAL A 99 11.92 -11.52 12.65
CA VAL A 99 11.42 -10.62 13.68
C VAL A 99 12.50 -10.46 14.73
N CYS A 100 13.02 -9.24 14.84
CA CYS A 100 14.13 -8.89 15.70
C CYS A 100 13.66 -7.99 16.85
N SER A 101 14.19 -8.22 18.05
CA SER A 101 13.91 -7.37 19.22
C SER A 101 14.51 -5.96 19.07
N GLN A 102 15.59 -5.83 18.30
CA GLN A 102 16.25 -4.57 17.96
C GLN A 102 16.76 -4.59 16.53
N CYS A 103 16.70 -3.44 15.87
CA CYS A 103 17.25 -3.24 14.52
C CYS A 103 18.67 -2.73 14.59
N ARG A 104 19.65 -3.57 14.87
CA ARG A 104 21.09 -3.21 14.86
C ARG A 104 21.78 -3.72 13.60
N LYS A 105 22.95 -3.16 13.26
CA LYS A 105 23.76 -3.55 12.09
C LYS A 105 24.20 -5.03 12.14
N ASN A 106 24.30 -5.63 13.33
CA ASN A 106 24.73 -7.03 13.53
C ASN A 106 23.59 -7.83 14.17
N ALA A 107 22.43 -7.85 13.54
CA ALA A 107 21.17 -8.30 14.14
C ALA A 107 20.97 -9.82 14.19
N ASN A 108 21.95 -10.64 13.77
CA ASN A 108 21.82 -12.10 13.73
C ASN A 108 21.53 -12.73 15.10
N GLU A 109 21.94 -12.09 16.20
CA GLU A 109 21.82 -12.67 17.54
C GLU A 109 20.43 -12.53 18.19
N ASN A 110 19.58 -11.62 17.69
CA ASN A 110 18.28 -11.28 18.32
C ASN A 110 17.08 -11.43 17.42
N CYS A 111 17.20 -12.16 16.31
CA CYS A 111 16.13 -12.36 15.35
C CYS A 111 15.62 -13.79 15.36
N ARG A 112 14.29 -13.95 15.29
CA ARG A 112 13.65 -15.25 15.02
C ARG A 112 13.21 -15.29 13.57
N SER A 113 13.56 -16.38 12.86
CA SER A 113 13.19 -16.61 11.47
C SER A 113 11.90 -17.43 11.40
N PHE A 114 10.98 -17.01 10.55
CA PHE A 114 9.73 -17.71 10.26
C PHE A 114 9.56 -17.83 8.74
N PRO A 115 8.85 -18.86 8.23
CA PRO A 115 8.36 -18.81 6.86
C PRO A 115 7.54 -17.54 6.65
N SER A 116 7.81 -16.82 5.57
CA SER A 116 6.99 -15.66 5.20
C SER A 116 5.71 -16.18 4.54
N ASP A 117 4.57 -15.88 5.11
CA ASP A 117 3.27 -16.06 4.45
C ASP A 117 2.98 -14.95 3.43
N ASP A 118 3.89 -14.01 3.27
CA ASP A 118 3.91 -12.88 2.31
C ASP A 118 2.61 -12.04 2.26
N SER A 119 1.67 -12.33 3.16
CA SER A 119 0.34 -11.71 3.16
C SER A 119 0.36 -10.31 3.75
N SER A 120 1.18 -10.03 4.76
CA SER A 120 1.21 -8.74 5.43
C SER A 120 2.29 -7.83 4.90
N LEU A 121 1.91 -6.67 4.35
CA LEU A 121 2.83 -5.61 3.94
C LEU A 121 3.38 -4.84 5.15
N LEU A 122 2.52 -4.59 6.13
CA LEU A 122 2.85 -3.91 7.38
C LEU A 122 2.36 -4.76 8.56
N PRO A 123 3.26 -5.33 9.37
CA PRO A 123 2.92 -6.16 10.53
C PRO A 123 1.98 -5.43 11.50
N GLY A 124 1.02 -6.16 12.05
CA GLY A 124 0.02 -5.60 12.98
C GLY A 124 -1.06 -4.75 12.33
N THR A 125 -1.15 -4.77 10.99
CA THR A 125 -2.18 -4.07 10.22
C THR A 125 -2.95 -5.04 9.33
N ASN A 126 -4.03 -4.56 8.71
CA ASN A 126 -4.77 -5.28 7.67
C ASN A 126 -4.35 -4.86 6.25
N ILE A 127 -3.12 -4.42 6.09
CA ILE A 127 -2.55 -4.02 4.79
C ILE A 127 -1.72 -5.18 4.26
N ASP A 128 -2.23 -5.84 3.23
CA ASP A 128 -1.61 -7.00 2.62
C ASP A 128 -1.01 -6.65 1.26
N LEU A 129 0.11 -7.26 0.95
CA LEU A 129 0.77 -7.08 -0.34
C LEU A 129 -0.09 -7.63 -1.48
N GLU A 130 -0.75 -8.76 -1.24
CA GLU A 130 -1.64 -9.41 -2.20
C GLU A 130 -2.78 -8.49 -2.68
N ASP A 131 -3.25 -7.59 -1.84
CA ASP A 131 -4.31 -6.65 -2.21
C ASP A 131 -3.91 -5.77 -3.41
N PHE A 132 -2.62 -5.59 -3.62
CA PHE A 132 -2.08 -4.69 -4.64
C PHE A 132 -1.28 -5.41 -5.73
N GLU A 133 -0.37 -6.30 -5.36
CA GLU A 133 0.50 -6.98 -6.35
C GLU A 133 -0.31 -7.92 -7.25
N LEU A 134 -1.41 -8.44 -6.73
CA LEU A 134 -2.28 -9.36 -7.46
C LEU A 134 -3.38 -8.69 -8.30
N LEU A 135 -3.44 -7.34 -8.38
CA LEU A 135 -4.50 -6.68 -9.16
C LEU A 135 -4.56 -7.14 -10.61
N THR A 136 -3.41 -7.46 -11.21
CA THR A 136 -3.34 -7.93 -12.59
C THR A 136 -3.24 -9.45 -12.74
N GLN A 137 -3.00 -10.18 -11.64
CA GLN A 137 -2.87 -11.64 -11.68
C GLN A 137 -4.23 -12.34 -11.67
N GLY A 138 -4.35 -13.40 -12.47
CA GLY A 138 -5.56 -14.22 -12.53
C GLY A 138 -6.80 -13.47 -13.03
N VAL A 139 -6.65 -12.32 -13.68
CA VAL A 139 -7.77 -11.55 -14.23
C VAL A 139 -8.39 -12.30 -15.39
N LYS A 140 -9.66 -12.69 -15.24
CA LYS A 140 -10.48 -13.31 -16.27
C LYS A 140 -11.14 -12.27 -17.18
N SER A 141 -11.62 -11.19 -16.58
CA SER A 141 -12.22 -10.08 -17.32
C SER A 141 -12.04 -8.78 -16.58
N SER A 142 -11.99 -7.71 -17.36
CA SER A 142 -11.90 -6.35 -16.84
C SER A 142 -12.82 -5.43 -17.63
N LYS A 143 -13.52 -4.53 -16.92
CA LYS A 143 -14.42 -3.55 -17.52
C LYS A 143 -14.17 -2.18 -16.95
N CYS A 144 -13.97 -1.19 -17.83
CA CYS A 144 -13.98 0.22 -17.46
C CYS A 144 -15.37 0.81 -17.65
N SER A 145 -15.79 1.68 -16.75
CA SER A 145 -17.09 2.37 -16.82
C SER A 145 -16.96 3.79 -16.31
N GLU A 146 -17.48 4.73 -17.09
CA GLU A 146 -17.59 6.15 -16.69
C GLU A 146 -18.64 6.31 -15.60
N LEU A 147 -18.43 7.28 -14.70
CA LEU A 147 -19.37 7.59 -13.63
C LEU A 147 -20.18 8.84 -13.99
N LYS A 148 -21.44 8.65 -14.40
CA LYS A 148 -22.32 9.75 -14.83
C LYS A 148 -22.44 10.88 -13.78
N LYS A 149 -22.55 10.52 -12.48
CA LYS A 149 -22.68 11.49 -11.37
C LYS A 149 -21.34 12.06 -10.89
N GLN A 150 -20.23 11.53 -11.34
CA GLN A 150 -18.88 11.93 -10.93
C GLN A 150 -17.94 11.92 -12.14
N PRO A 151 -18.04 12.87 -13.07
CA PRO A 151 -17.37 12.85 -14.37
C PRO A 151 -15.84 12.85 -14.28
N ASN A 152 -15.29 13.33 -13.16
CA ASN A 152 -13.84 13.34 -12.90
C ASN A 152 -13.26 11.97 -12.53
N TYR A 153 -14.11 10.96 -12.38
CA TYR A 153 -13.71 9.62 -11.95
C TYR A 153 -14.23 8.57 -12.93
N PHE A 154 -13.58 7.41 -12.92
CA PHE A 154 -14.05 6.21 -13.61
C PHE A 154 -13.85 4.98 -12.73
N LYS A 155 -14.53 3.91 -13.08
CA LYS A 155 -14.52 2.65 -12.35
C LYS A 155 -13.90 1.56 -13.22
N ILE A 156 -13.01 0.75 -12.64
CA ILE A 156 -12.54 -0.52 -13.19
C ILE A 156 -13.10 -1.64 -12.33
N ASP A 157 -13.75 -2.62 -12.98
CA ASP A 157 -14.30 -3.82 -12.37
C ASP A 157 -13.49 -5.02 -12.89
N LEU A 158 -12.81 -5.71 -11.99
CA LEU A 158 -11.95 -6.85 -12.29
C LEU A 158 -12.60 -8.12 -11.75
N ARG A 159 -12.76 -9.13 -12.61
CA ARG A 159 -13.11 -10.49 -12.22
C ARG A 159 -11.88 -11.37 -12.29
N ARG A 160 -11.67 -12.20 -11.28
CA ARG A 160 -10.42 -12.94 -11.09
C ARG A 160 -10.67 -14.40 -10.77
N LYS A 161 -9.71 -15.27 -11.15
CA LYS A 161 -9.58 -16.63 -10.62
C LYS A 161 -8.38 -16.62 -9.67
N ALA A 162 -8.60 -16.24 -8.40
CA ALA A 162 -7.55 -16.20 -7.40
C ALA A 162 -8.10 -16.63 -6.04
N LYS A 163 -7.23 -17.17 -5.19
CA LYS A 163 -7.55 -17.36 -3.78
C LYS A 163 -7.77 -15.97 -3.16
N GLY A 164 -8.71 -15.85 -2.23
CA GLY A 164 -9.00 -14.61 -1.50
C GLY A 164 -10.09 -13.76 -2.16
N TYR A 165 -9.76 -12.97 -3.18
CA TYR A 165 -10.73 -12.05 -3.80
C TYR A 165 -11.04 -12.45 -5.25
N ASP A 166 -12.30 -12.74 -5.53
CA ASP A 166 -12.81 -13.08 -6.87
C ASP A 166 -13.19 -11.85 -7.70
N ARG A 167 -13.35 -10.69 -7.03
CA ARG A 167 -13.68 -9.42 -7.69
C ARG A 167 -13.05 -8.24 -6.97
N ILE A 168 -12.53 -7.28 -7.75
CA ILE A 168 -12.04 -6.00 -7.27
C ILE A 168 -12.73 -4.88 -8.06
N VAL A 169 -13.28 -3.91 -7.35
CA VAL A 169 -13.87 -2.70 -7.94
C VAL A 169 -13.06 -1.49 -7.49
N ALA A 170 -12.35 -0.89 -8.42
CA ALA A 170 -11.47 0.25 -8.15
C ALA A 170 -11.97 1.52 -8.85
N TYR A 171 -11.90 2.64 -8.15
CA TYR A 171 -12.27 3.96 -8.63
C TYR A 171 -11.01 4.81 -8.75
N TYR A 172 -10.90 5.54 -9.86
CA TYR A 172 -9.71 6.31 -10.22
C TYR A 172 -10.04 7.76 -10.54
N ASP A 173 -9.15 8.66 -10.15
CA ASP A 173 -9.13 10.06 -10.60
C ASP A 173 -8.57 10.13 -12.03
N LYS A 174 -9.33 10.71 -12.96
CA LYS A 174 -8.96 10.80 -14.37
C LYS A 174 -7.71 11.65 -14.60
N LYS A 175 -7.62 12.79 -13.91
CA LYS A 175 -6.53 13.76 -14.08
C LYS A 175 -5.22 13.25 -13.47
N LYS A 176 -5.28 12.77 -12.23
CA LYS A 176 -4.11 12.28 -11.50
C LYS A 176 -3.73 10.85 -11.86
N LYS A 177 -4.66 10.08 -12.46
CA LYS A 177 -4.48 8.64 -12.80
C LYS A 177 -4.19 7.75 -11.59
N VAL A 178 -4.76 8.09 -10.44
CA VAL A 178 -4.51 7.43 -9.15
C VAL A 178 -5.78 6.85 -8.57
N PRO A 179 -5.69 5.78 -7.75
CA PRO A 179 -6.86 5.22 -7.09
C PRO A 179 -7.39 6.17 -6.02
N ILE A 180 -8.72 6.18 -5.84
CA ILE A 180 -9.40 6.86 -4.74
C ILE A 180 -10.09 5.88 -3.80
N THR A 181 -10.54 4.74 -4.33
CA THR A 181 -11.13 3.65 -3.53
C THR A 181 -10.93 2.34 -4.26
N MET A 182 -10.64 1.28 -3.51
CA MET A 182 -10.61 -0.10 -4.01
C MET A 182 -11.44 -0.97 -3.07
N ASN A 183 -12.42 -1.68 -3.62
CA ASN A 183 -13.30 -2.59 -2.89
C ASN A 183 -12.98 -4.02 -3.31
N PHE A 184 -12.67 -4.87 -2.36
CA PHE A 184 -12.31 -6.26 -2.54
C PHE A 184 -13.46 -7.15 -2.10
N TYR A 185 -13.86 -8.08 -2.97
CA TYR A 185 -15.00 -8.97 -2.76
C TYR A 185 -14.55 -10.43 -2.81
N SER A 186 -15.18 -11.24 -1.95
CA SER A 186 -15.11 -12.69 -1.98
C SER A 186 -16.54 -13.25 -1.92
N SER A 187 -16.92 -14.08 -2.87
CA SER A 187 -18.27 -14.67 -2.97
C SER A 187 -19.38 -13.61 -2.89
N LYS A 188 -19.23 -12.51 -3.65
CA LYS A 188 -20.16 -11.36 -3.70
C LYS A 188 -20.18 -10.49 -2.43
N VAL A 189 -19.49 -10.88 -1.36
CA VAL A 189 -19.41 -10.10 -0.12
C VAL A 189 -18.17 -9.19 -0.14
N MET A 190 -18.36 -7.91 0.16
CA MET A 190 -17.24 -6.98 0.31
C MET A 190 -16.46 -7.31 1.59
N ARG A 191 -15.17 -7.63 1.44
CA ARG A 191 -14.28 -8.05 2.55
C ARG A 191 -13.36 -6.96 3.02
N LYS A 192 -12.87 -6.12 2.08
CA LYS A 192 -11.89 -5.08 2.37
C LYS A 192 -12.12 -3.84 1.51
N VAL A 193 -11.84 -2.67 2.07
CA VAL A 193 -11.90 -1.39 1.38
C VAL A 193 -10.63 -0.62 1.63
N TYR A 194 -9.96 -0.23 0.57
CA TYR A 194 -8.89 0.76 0.58
C TYR A 194 -9.44 2.11 0.17
N ARG A 195 -9.16 3.15 0.94
CA ARG A 195 -9.55 4.52 0.63
C ARG A 195 -8.33 5.44 0.62
N PHE A 196 -8.11 6.04 -0.52
CA PHE A 196 -7.12 7.07 -0.75
C PHE A 196 -7.84 8.41 -0.82
N PHE A 197 -7.25 9.46 -0.27
CA PHE A 197 -7.94 10.75 -0.18
C PHE A 197 -7.32 11.73 -1.18
N PRO A 198 -8.05 12.22 -2.20
CA PRO A 198 -7.52 13.07 -3.27
C PRO A 198 -6.76 14.30 -2.78
N LYS A 199 -7.19 14.90 -1.66
CA LYS A 199 -6.54 16.08 -1.05
C LYS A 199 -5.16 15.81 -0.44
N TYR A 200 -4.84 14.54 -0.17
CA TYR A 200 -3.57 14.11 0.42
C TYR A 200 -2.62 13.46 -0.60
N TYR A 201 -2.92 13.58 -1.90
CA TYR A 201 -1.94 13.25 -2.92
C TYR A 201 -0.96 14.40 -3.09
N ILE A 202 0.32 14.07 -3.09
CA ILE A 202 1.42 14.97 -3.40
C ILE A 202 2.08 14.55 -4.70
N ARG A 203 2.76 15.47 -5.36
CA ARG A 203 3.55 15.20 -6.56
C ARG A 203 5.03 15.15 -6.19
N VAL A 204 5.68 14.03 -6.47
CA VAL A 204 7.13 13.82 -6.29
C VAL A 204 7.66 13.24 -7.58
N GLU A 205 8.71 13.83 -8.16
CA GLU A 205 9.34 13.36 -9.41
C GLU A 205 8.32 13.05 -10.54
N ASN A 206 7.38 13.97 -10.76
CA ASN A 206 6.31 13.83 -11.76
C ASN A 206 5.29 12.71 -11.52
N GLN A 207 5.32 12.02 -10.38
CA GLN A 207 4.34 11.02 -9.98
C GLN A 207 3.51 11.50 -8.78
N TRP A 208 2.24 11.08 -8.72
CA TRP A 208 1.37 11.34 -7.60
C TRP A 208 1.53 10.24 -6.55
N PHE A 209 1.69 10.63 -5.29
CA PHE A 209 1.79 9.72 -4.14
C PHE A 209 0.70 10.03 -3.13
N SER A 210 0.00 8.98 -2.66
CA SER A 210 -0.91 9.10 -1.53
C SER A 210 -0.12 9.19 -0.24
N THR A 211 -0.35 10.25 0.54
CA THR A 211 0.26 10.40 1.88
C THR A 211 -0.66 9.93 2.99
N VAL A 212 -1.91 9.55 2.66
CA VAL A 212 -2.88 9.02 3.63
C VAL A 212 -3.63 7.85 3.00
N LEU A 213 -3.59 6.71 3.68
CA LEU A 213 -4.30 5.50 3.31
C LEU A 213 -5.14 5.03 4.49
N ARG A 214 -6.42 4.73 4.23
CA ARG A 214 -7.30 4.05 5.18
C ARG A 214 -7.70 2.69 4.63
N VAL A 215 -7.51 1.66 5.44
CA VAL A 215 -7.90 0.29 5.12
C VAL A 215 -8.92 -0.21 6.13
N ARG A 216 -9.98 -0.80 5.64
CA ARG A 216 -11.07 -1.36 6.46
C ARG A 216 -11.37 -2.77 6.02
N THR A 217 -11.44 -3.70 6.97
CA THR A 217 -11.98 -5.05 6.76
C THR A 217 -13.40 -5.15 7.29
N THR A 218 -14.22 -5.92 6.57
CA THR A 218 -15.61 -6.20 6.95
C THR A 218 -15.77 -7.69 7.22
N GLN A 219 -16.68 -8.05 8.13
CA GLN A 219 -17.03 -9.43 8.41
C GLN A 219 -18.51 -9.67 8.06
N GLY A 220 -18.76 -10.74 7.28
CA GLY A 220 -20.10 -11.17 6.93
C GLY A 220 -20.86 -10.19 6.02
N LYS A 221 -22.20 -10.29 6.05
CA LYS A 221 -23.12 -9.41 5.31
C LYS A 221 -23.31 -8.06 5.99
N GLU A 222 -22.95 -7.93 7.26
CA GLU A 222 -23.06 -6.68 7.98
C GLU A 222 -22.01 -5.67 7.50
N LYS A 223 -22.42 -4.41 7.36
CA LYS A 223 -21.54 -3.29 7.01
C LYS A 223 -20.64 -2.85 8.20
N SER A 224 -20.45 -3.71 9.18
CA SER A 224 -19.60 -3.41 10.32
C SER A 224 -18.13 -3.65 10.00
N TYR A 225 -17.30 -2.63 10.17
CA TYR A 225 -15.86 -2.79 10.06
C TYR A 225 -15.31 -3.47 11.30
N VAL A 226 -14.61 -4.59 11.10
CA VAL A 226 -14.01 -5.38 12.20
C VAL A 226 -12.62 -4.87 12.51
N PHE A 227 -11.91 -4.38 11.49
CA PHE A 227 -10.57 -3.83 11.63
C PHE A 227 -10.40 -2.59 10.75
N GLU A 228 -9.78 -1.56 11.28
CA GLU A 228 -9.45 -0.35 10.52
C GLU A 228 -8.01 0.07 10.80
N THR A 229 -7.25 0.29 9.74
CA THR A 229 -5.91 0.87 9.78
C THR A 229 -5.90 2.21 9.05
N LEU A 230 -5.28 3.21 9.67
CA LEU A 230 -5.02 4.51 9.08
C LEU A 230 -3.51 4.72 9.05
N VAL A 231 -2.97 4.95 7.86
CA VAL A 231 -1.55 5.20 7.63
C VAL A 231 -1.37 6.61 7.13
N HIS A 232 -0.44 7.34 7.71
CA HIS A 232 0.01 8.65 7.26
C HIS A 232 1.51 8.61 6.98
N VAL A 233 1.96 9.23 5.88
CA VAL A 233 3.38 9.52 5.72
C VAL A 233 3.76 10.60 6.72
N ALA A 234 4.70 10.30 7.60
CA ALA A 234 5.13 11.19 8.66
C ALA A 234 5.87 12.41 8.10
N LYS A 235 5.90 13.47 8.90
CA LYS A 235 6.64 14.71 8.59
C LYS A 235 7.79 14.86 9.57
N GLU A 236 8.88 15.44 9.07
CA GLU A 236 9.97 15.99 9.88
C GLU A 236 9.99 17.49 9.65
N GLY A 237 9.54 18.25 10.62
CA GLY A 237 9.21 19.67 10.44
C GLY A 237 8.09 19.84 9.39
N LYS A 238 8.38 20.59 8.32
CA LYS A 238 7.45 20.80 7.21
C LYS A 238 7.58 19.77 6.07
N LYS A 239 8.67 18.97 6.03
CA LYS A 239 8.97 18.03 4.93
C LYS A 239 8.39 16.65 5.23
N LEU A 240 7.84 15.99 4.20
CA LEU A 240 7.44 14.59 4.29
C LEU A 240 8.68 13.69 4.24
N ARG A 241 8.70 12.69 5.10
CA ARG A 241 9.73 11.64 5.13
C ARG A 241 9.36 10.54 4.14
N LEU A 242 9.49 10.86 2.85
CA LEU A 242 9.25 9.95 1.73
C LEU A 242 10.38 10.12 0.71
N PHE A 243 11.15 9.06 0.49
CA PHE A 243 12.20 8.97 -0.51
C PHE A 243 11.76 7.95 -1.55
N THR A 244 11.74 8.36 -2.80
CA THR A 244 11.38 7.52 -3.94
C THR A 244 12.50 6.57 -4.33
N ASP A 245 13.71 6.83 -3.83
CA ASP A 245 14.85 5.93 -3.79
C ASP A 245 15.28 5.74 -2.34
N ALA A 246 15.20 4.50 -1.82
CA ALA A 246 15.54 4.18 -0.44
C ALA A 246 17.00 4.51 -0.09
N LEU A 247 17.93 4.40 -1.05
CA LEU A 247 19.34 4.69 -0.85
C LEU A 247 19.64 6.19 -0.68
N ARG A 248 18.71 7.06 -1.05
CA ARG A 248 18.82 8.53 -0.84
C ARG A 248 18.35 8.98 0.55
N ASP A 249 17.83 8.07 1.37
CA ASP A 249 17.46 8.40 2.75
C ASP A 249 18.71 8.71 3.57
N PRO A 250 18.85 9.93 4.15
CA PRO A 250 20.02 10.30 4.95
C PRO A 250 20.27 9.39 6.15
N HIS A 251 19.22 8.76 6.71
CA HIS A 251 19.37 7.80 7.81
C HIS A 251 20.02 6.48 7.37
N LEU A 252 20.12 6.25 6.04
CA LEU A 252 20.74 5.08 5.46
C LEU A 252 22.11 5.38 4.85
N LYS A 253 22.65 6.60 5.00
CA LYS A 253 23.99 6.93 4.54
C LYS A 253 25.03 5.96 5.10
N GLY A 254 25.83 5.36 4.22
CA GLY A 254 26.87 4.39 4.59
C GLY A 254 26.33 2.98 4.89
N VAL A 255 25.04 2.72 4.69
CA VAL A 255 24.45 1.39 4.80
C VAL A 255 24.34 0.82 3.39
N SER A 256 25.07 -0.27 3.09
CA SER A 256 24.91 -0.96 1.81
C SER A 256 23.50 -1.58 1.70
N ALA A 257 23.02 -1.78 0.48
CA ALA A 257 21.74 -2.48 0.27
C ALA A 257 21.72 -3.84 0.97
N ASP A 258 22.86 -4.53 0.99
CA ASP A 258 23.01 -5.85 1.62
C ASP A 258 23.06 -5.78 3.15
N SER A 259 23.59 -4.69 3.72
CA SER A 259 23.64 -4.50 5.18
C SER A 259 22.30 -4.00 5.77
N LEU A 260 21.34 -3.60 4.94
CA LEU A 260 19.96 -3.31 5.38
C LEU A 260 19.18 -4.59 5.69
N PHE A 261 19.59 -5.69 5.14
CA PHE A 261 18.95 -6.98 5.29
C PHE A 261 19.94 -7.97 5.90
N ILE A 262 19.46 -8.81 6.80
CA ILE A 262 20.28 -9.88 7.40
C ILE A 262 20.82 -10.74 6.25
N THR A 263 22.14 -10.88 6.16
CA THR A 263 22.79 -11.89 5.32
C THR A 263 22.85 -13.17 6.13
N ASP A 264 22.52 -14.29 5.51
CA ASP A 264 22.66 -15.63 6.12
C ASP A 264 24.12 -15.90 6.43
#